data_9a76f345a7dd25e8913e40a82e0e2624
#
_entry.id   9a76f345a7dd25e8913e40a82e0e2624
#
_cell.length_a   1.000
_cell.length_b   1.000
_cell.length_c   1.000
_cell.angle_alpha   90.00
_cell.angle_beta   90.00
_cell.angle_gamma   90.00
#
_symmetry.space_group_name_H-M   'P 1'
#
loop_
_entity.id
_entity.type
_entity.pdbx_description
1 polymer ?
#
loop_
_entity_poly.entity_id
_entity_poly.type
_entity_poly.pdbx_seq_one_letter_code
_entity_poly.pdbx_strand_id
1 'polypeptide(L)'
;MFSDYHEMFKPVCEFVRTSTDILPYGDHPTLFMNCFTDSYSLLHQSLYESELSEQKKKKAEKLCEFVHNAYEQFLEKAINPEWSAKTVEEREAHSKALCERPQIEQRTPAWYEQAATVLTASEFSTLFGSARGRAALVQAKANPPPPSPPRPLAHRSEDIGPLTWGVRFEPVVKQILVKKWHCEIKEMGRLIHATDSYLAASPDGLIVKCPHKEKVCRLVEIKCPYTRKVGGDVPFDYWVQMQIQMEVADIDECEYVECELVSKRPGQSVVDLSGCKFTGNVYLWEKDGALAYEYDQVEREGWTLVETIPWGLHKYHNKVVRRDRAWYDSTHIWRQAFWTDVKRVKEGLDLMEPVTPLVKVKVCKIQDDTDE
;
A
#
# COMPACT_ATOMS: atom_id res chain seq x y z
N MET A 1 -6.92 -38.26 -12.01
CA MET A 1 -6.03 -37.09 -11.79
C MET A 1 -6.72 -35.93 -11.03
N PHE A 2 -8.00 -35.61 -11.30
CA PHE A 2 -8.78 -34.69 -10.45
C PHE A 2 -9.33 -35.35 -9.16
N SER A 3 -9.60 -36.66 -9.18
CA SER A 3 -10.09 -37.44 -8.02
C SER A 3 -9.11 -37.43 -6.85
N ASP A 4 -7.81 -37.56 -7.12
CA ASP A 4 -6.78 -37.68 -6.09
C ASP A 4 -6.57 -36.37 -5.33
N TYR A 5 -6.74 -35.22 -6.03
CA TYR A 5 -6.70 -33.90 -5.38
C TYR A 5 -7.96 -33.60 -4.58
N HIS A 6 -9.13 -34.11 -5.03
CA HIS A 6 -10.38 -33.94 -4.30
C HIS A 6 -10.33 -34.68 -2.95
N GLU A 7 -9.85 -35.91 -2.92
CA GLU A 7 -9.67 -36.67 -1.68
C GLU A 7 -8.69 -35.99 -0.71
N MET A 8 -7.62 -35.39 -1.22
CA MET A 8 -6.60 -34.70 -0.43
C MET A 8 -7.11 -33.40 0.21
N PHE A 9 -7.99 -32.67 -0.49
CA PHE A 9 -8.59 -31.43 0.01
C PHE A 9 -9.92 -31.63 0.74
N LYS A 10 -10.49 -32.81 0.70
CA LYS A 10 -11.75 -33.14 1.37
C LYS A 10 -11.78 -32.79 2.86
N PRO A 11 -10.73 -33.08 3.67
CA PRO A 11 -10.69 -32.67 5.08
C PRO A 11 -10.71 -31.15 5.27
N VAL A 12 -10.01 -30.40 4.41
CA VAL A 12 -9.98 -28.92 4.46
C VAL A 12 -11.34 -28.34 4.07
N CYS A 13 -11.95 -28.86 3.01
CA CYS A 13 -13.30 -28.42 2.59
C CYS A 13 -14.37 -28.81 3.63
N GLU A 14 -14.23 -29.94 4.27
CA GLU A 14 -15.15 -30.41 5.31
C GLU A 14 -14.99 -29.60 6.59
N PHE A 15 -13.77 -29.26 6.98
CA PHE A 15 -13.48 -28.34 8.08
C PHE A 15 -14.06 -26.94 7.81
N VAL A 16 -13.86 -26.36 6.63
CA VAL A 16 -14.44 -25.07 6.23
C VAL A 16 -15.97 -25.13 6.32
N ARG A 17 -16.60 -26.16 5.79
CA ARG A 17 -18.06 -26.34 5.80
C ARG A 17 -18.65 -26.47 7.21
N THR A 18 -17.98 -27.20 8.10
CA THR A 18 -18.45 -27.43 9.48
C THR A 18 -18.15 -26.24 10.40
N SER A 19 -17.19 -25.39 10.03
CA SER A 19 -16.78 -24.23 10.84
C SER A 19 -17.56 -22.96 10.49
N THR A 20 -18.29 -22.91 9.37
CA THR A 20 -19.16 -21.78 9.01
C THR A 20 -20.31 -21.57 10.01
N ASP A 21 -20.74 -22.61 10.72
CA ASP A 21 -21.77 -22.50 11.75
C ASP A 21 -21.25 -21.93 13.08
N ILE A 22 -19.94 -21.81 13.25
CA ILE A 22 -19.28 -21.33 14.47
C ILE A 22 -18.87 -19.86 14.35
N LEU A 23 -18.77 -19.31 13.14
CA LEU A 23 -18.31 -17.94 12.85
C LEU A 23 -19.15 -16.80 13.47
N PRO A 24 -20.45 -16.93 13.81
CA PRO A 24 -21.23 -15.86 14.41
C PRO A 24 -20.93 -15.55 15.89
N TYR A 25 -20.11 -16.33 16.56
CA TYR A 25 -19.96 -16.29 18.01
C TYR A 25 -18.57 -15.86 18.49
N GLY A 26 -18.29 -14.54 18.52
CA GLY A 26 -17.23 -13.93 19.32
C GLY A 26 -15.78 -14.27 18.91
N ASP A 27 -14.84 -14.32 19.84
CA ASP A 27 -13.37 -14.42 19.69
C ASP A 27 -12.81 -15.64 18.90
N HIS A 28 -13.64 -16.32 18.16
CA HIS A 28 -13.30 -17.54 17.40
C HIS A 28 -12.54 -17.35 16.05
N PRO A 29 -12.47 -16.17 15.41
CA PRO A 29 -11.71 -16.03 14.17
C PRO A 29 -10.24 -16.39 14.32
N THR A 30 -9.61 -16.02 15.43
CA THR A 30 -8.18 -16.32 15.69
C THR A 30 -7.96 -17.82 15.92
N LEU A 31 -8.86 -18.47 16.68
CA LEU A 31 -8.79 -19.93 16.91
C LEU A 31 -8.99 -20.69 15.59
N PHE A 32 -9.92 -20.25 14.77
CA PHE A 32 -10.20 -20.83 13.47
C PHE A 32 -9.02 -20.65 12.51
N MET A 33 -8.40 -19.46 12.46
CA MET A 33 -7.19 -19.21 11.68
C MET A 33 -6.02 -20.08 12.11
N ASN A 34 -5.81 -20.28 13.40
CA ASN A 34 -4.77 -21.14 13.92
C ASN A 34 -5.03 -22.61 13.51
N CYS A 35 -6.25 -23.12 13.68
CA CYS A 35 -6.60 -24.48 13.26
C CYS A 35 -6.48 -24.69 11.75
N PHE A 36 -6.81 -23.68 10.95
CA PHE A 36 -6.63 -23.73 9.50
C PHE A 36 -5.15 -23.75 9.12
N THR A 37 -4.35 -22.86 9.71
CA THR A 37 -2.90 -22.79 9.50
C THR A 37 -2.23 -24.11 9.86
N ASP A 38 -2.60 -24.72 10.98
CA ASP A 38 -2.09 -26.03 11.41
C ASP A 38 -2.47 -27.12 10.43
N SER A 39 -3.75 -27.18 10.01
CA SER A 39 -4.24 -28.16 9.03
C SER A 39 -3.57 -27.99 7.67
N TYR A 40 -3.35 -26.75 7.23
CA TYR A 40 -2.63 -26.42 6.00
C TYR A 40 -1.16 -26.83 6.09
N SER A 41 -0.49 -26.56 7.21
CA SER A 41 0.90 -26.94 7.44
C SER A 41 1.09 -28.45 7.43
N LEU A 42 0.17 -29.21 8.05
CA LEU A 42 0.16 -30.68 8.02
C LEU A 42 -0.04 -31.21 6.59
N LEU A 43 -0.94 -30.61 5.82
CA LEU A 43 -1.16 -30.98 4.42
C LEU A 43 0.07 -30.68 3.57
N HIS A 44 0.68 -29.53 3.75
CA HIS A 44 1.90 -29.11 3.06
C HIS A 44 3.06 -30.04 3.37
N GLN A 45 3.26 -30.39 4.64
CA GLN A 45 4.28 -31.37 5.08
C GLN A 45 4.03 -32.73 4.46
N SER A 46 2.79 -33.24 4.48
CA SER A 46 2.39 -34.49 3.85
C SER A 46 2.69 -34.55 2.35
N LEU A 47 2.59 -33.43 1.66
CA LEU A 47 2.95 -33.32 0.24
C LEU A 47 4.46 -33.40 0.00
N TYR A 48 5.27 -32.84 0.89
CA TYR A 48 6.73 -32.95 0.82
C TYR A 48 7.27 -34.34 1.12
N GLU A 49 6.63 -35.05 2.03
CA GLU A 49 6.98 -36.44 2.43
C GLU A 49 6.52 -37.49 1.40
N SER A 50 5.68 -37.10 0.42
CA SER A 50 5.18 -38.03 -0.59
C SER A 50 6.20 -38.27 -1.71
N GLU A 51 6.21 -39.52 -2.27
CA GLU A 51 7.04 -39.91 -3.45
C GLU A 51 6.56 -39.25 -4.78
N LEU A 52 5.97 -38.09 -4.73
CA LEU A 52 5.49 -37.38 -5.92
C LEU A 52 6.66 -36.80 -6.72
N SER A 53 6.56 -36.84 -8.04
CA SER A 53 7.54 -36.16 -8.90
C SER A 53 7.54 -34.66 -8.64
N GLU A 54 8.69 -33.99 -8.78
CA GLU A 54 8.85 -32.52 -8.58
C GLU A 54 7.82 -31.70 -9.35
N GLN A 55 7.41 -32.14 -10.53
CA GLN A 55 6.39 -31.45 -11.33
C GLN A 55 4.99 -31.52 -10.69
N LYS A 56 4.68 -32.64 -10.01
CA LYS A 56 3.42 -32.82 -9.29
C LYS A 56 3.43 -32.05 -7.98
N LYS A 57 4.57 -32.02 -7.26
CA LYS A 57 4.77 -31.20 -6.05
C LYS A 57 4.53 -29.73 -6.35
N LYS A 58 5.16 -29.19 -7.40
CA LYS A 58 5.01 -27.78 -7.80
C LYS A 58 3.58 -27.41 -8.23
N LYS A 59 2.80 -28.36 -8.77
CA LYS A 59 1.38 -28.15 -9.05
C LYS A 59 0.53 -28.15 -7.78
N ALA A 60 0.87 -29.02 -6.83
CA ALA A 60 0.18 -29.10 -5.56
C ALA A 60 0.45 -27.84 -4.70
N GLU A 61 1.67 -27.33 -4.67
CA GLU A 61 2.01 -26.05 -4.02
C GLU A 61 1.17 -24.88 -4.57
N LYS A 62 1.07 -24.76 -5.88
CA LYS A 62 0.22 -23.71 -6.51
C LYS A 62 -1.25 -23.87 -6.17
N LEU A 63 -1.73 -25.09 -6.04
CA LEU A 63 -3.12 -25.35 -5.66
C LEU A 63 -3.35 -25.04 -4.17
N CYS A 64 -2.39 -25.37 -3.31
CA CYS A 64 -2.41 -24.98 -1.90
C CYS A 64 -2.42 -23.45 -1.74
N GLU A 65 -1.57 -22.74 -2.45
CA GLU A 65 -1.52 -21.28 -2.46
C GLU A 65 -2.86 -20.67 -2.96
N PHE A 66 -3.45 -21.25 -3.98
CA PHE A 66 -4.76 -20.81 -4.48
C PHE A 66 -5.88 -21.05 -3.45
N VAL A 67 -5.92 -22.21 -2.81
CA VAL A 67 -6.91 -22.56 -1.77
C VAL A 67 -6.73 -21.66 -0.54
N HIS A 68 -5.49 -21.42 -0.12
CA HIS A 68 -5.18 -20.49 0.98
C HIS A 68 -5.69 -19.08 0.69
N ASN A 69 -5.37 -18.53 -0.47
CA ASN A 69 -5.82 -17.20 -0.87
C ASN A 69 -7.36 -17.10 -1.00
N ALA A 70 -7.99 -18.12 -1.54
CA ALA A 70 -9.45 -18.17 -1.66
C ALA A 70 -10.13 -18.24 -0.28
N TYR A 71 -9.51 -18.94 0.66
CA TYR A 71 -9.99 -19.08 2.01
C TYR A 71 -9.78 -17.82 2.85
N GLU A 72 -8.63 -17.17 2.76
CA GLU A 72 -8.41 -15.85 3.36
C GLU A 72 -9.49 -14.86 2.89
N GLN A 73 -9.76 -14.81 1.58
CA GLN A 73 -10.82 -13.96 1.01
C GLN A 73 -12.22 -14.32 1.52
N PHE A 74 -12.50 -15.61 1.75
CA PHE A 74 -13.77 -16.06 2.32
C PHE A 74 -13.91 -15.64 3.78
N LEU A 75 -12.89 -15.87 4.61
CA LEU A 75 -12.89 -15.47 6.02
C LEU A 75 -13.07 -13.97 6.18
N GLU A 76 -12.36 -13.20 5.39
CA GLU A 76 -12.45 -11.75 5.41
C GLU A 76 -13.86 -11.26 5.09
N LYS A 77 -14.57 -11.92 4.16
CA LYS A 77 -15.98 -11.64 3.86
C LYS A 77 -16.92 -12.05 5.00
N ALA A 78 -16.63 -13.15 5.68
CA ALA A 78 -17.41 -13.65 6.81
C ALA A 78 -17.24 -12.78 8.07
N ILE A 79 -16.03 -12.23 8.29
CA ILE A 79 -15.70 -11.38 9.44
C ILE A 79 -16.22 -9.94 9.27
N ASN A 80 -16.29 -9.43 8.03
CA ASN A 80 -16.80 -8.10 7.70
C ASN A 80 -18.02 -8.17 6.75
N PRO A 81 -19.20 -8.55 7.23
CA PRO A 81 -20.39 -8.68 6.39
C PRO A 81 -20.85 -7.33 5.78
N GLU A 82 -20.57 -6.20 6.43
CA GLU A 82 -20.88 -4.87 5.89
C GLU A 82 -20.09 -4.55 4.62
N TRP A 83 -18.88 -5.13 4.51
CA TRP A 83 -18.02 -4.91 3.37
C TRP A 83 -18.55 -5.60 2.09
N SER A 84 -19.19 -6.77 2.19
CA SER A 84 -19.79 -7.48 1.05
C SER A 84 -21.11 -6.84 0.58
N ALA A 85 -21.63 -5.85 1.29
CA ALA A 85 -22.97 -5.31 1.09
C ALA A 85 -23.06 -4.25 -0.01
N LYS A 86 -21.95 -3.53 -0.34
CA LYS A 86 -22.01 -2.51 -1.41
C LYS A 86 -22.04 -3.16 -2.79
N THR A 87 -23.08 -2.89 -3.54
CA THR A 87 -23.22 -3.32 -4.94
C THR A 87 -22.16 -2.66 -5.84
N VAL A 88 -21.97 -3.17 -7.05
CA VAL A 88 -21.08 -2.53 -8.03
C VAL A 88 -21.53 -1.12 -8.34
N GLU A 89 -22.84 -0.92 -8.48
CA GLU A 89 -23.46 0.39 -8.76
C GLU A 89 -23.21 1.39 -7.65
N GLU A 90 -23.30 0.96 -6.38
CA GLU A 90 -23.01 1.81 -5.22
C GLU A 90 -21.52 2.19 -5.18
N ARG A 91 -20.62 1.27 -5.52
CA ARG A 91 -19.19 1.55 -5.61
C ARG A 91 -18.85 2.48 -6.77
N GLU A 92 -19.46 2.31 -7.93
CA GLU A 92 -19.29 3.20 -9.07
C GLU A 92 -19.82 4.62 -8.74
N ALA A 93 -20.97 4.72 -8.07
CA ALA A 93 -21.53 6.01 -7.63
C ALA A 93 -20.61 6.69 -6.59
N HIS A 94 -20.11 5.95 -5.61
CA HIS A 94 -19.17 6.47 -4.60
C HIS A 94 -17.87 6.94 -5.24
N SER A 95 -17.29 6.15 -6.14
CA SER A 95 -16.10 6.50 -6.89
C SER A 95 -16.26 7.81 -7.67
N LYS A 96 -17.41 7.99 -8.32
CA LYS A 96 -17.73 9.23 -9.03
C LYS A 96 -17.83 10.41 -8.07
N ALA A 97 -18.60 10.28 -6.98
CA ALA A 97 -18.75 11.33 -5.98
C ALA A 97 -17.41 11.72 -5.35
N LEU A 98 -16.53 10.74 -5.08
CA LEU A 98 -15.20 10.99 -4.53
C LEU A 98 -14.32 11.79 -5.51
N CYS A 99 -14.41 11.51 -6.81
CA CYS A 99 -13.68 12.26 -7.84
C CYS A 99 -14.17 13.71 -7.97
N GLU A 100 -15.42 13.99 -7.62
CA GLU A 100 -16.02 15.33 -7.66
C GLU A 100 -15.79 16.13 -6.36
N ARG A 101 -15.30 15.49 -5.28
CA ARG A 101 -14.97 16.17 -4.04
C ARG A 101 -13.84 17.20 -4.27
N PRO A 102 -13.89 18.37 -3.58
CA PRO A 102 -12.77 19.29 -3.58
C PRO A 102 -11.49 18.62 -3.11
N GLN A 103 -10.42 18.75 -3.89
CA GLN A 103 -9.12 18.17 -3.60
C GLN A 103 -8.00 19.03 -4.16
N ILE A 104 -6.88 19.08 -3.45
CA ILE A 104 -5.71 19.85 -3.89
C ILE A 104 -4.78 18.91 -4.64
N GLU A 105 -4.42 19.30 -5.85
CA GLU A 105 -3.49 18.56 -6.71
C GLU A 105 -2.16 18.32 -5.99
N GLN A 106 -1.66 17.07 -6.02
CA GLN A 106 -0.44 16.67 -5.34
C GLN A 106 0.78 17.43 -5.87
N ARG A 107 1.70 17.71 -4.97
CA ARG A 107 3.02 18.33 -5.27
C ARG A 107 2.94 19.78 -5.76
N THR A 108 1.77 20.40 -5.67
CA THR A 108 1.60 21.86 -5.90
C THR A 108 1.98 22.65 -4.65
N PRO A 109 2.30 23.96 -4.77
CA PRO A 109 2.54 24.82 -3.60
C PRO A 109 1.42 24.76 -2.56
N ALA A 110 0.17 24.83 -3.00
CA ALA A 110 -1.01 24.71 -2.13
C ALA A 110 -1.08 23.38 -1.37
N TRP A 111 -0.64 22.28 -2.02
CA TRP A 111 -0.57 20.98 -1.39
C TRP A 111 0.47 20.93 -0.26
N TYR A 112 1.63 21.55 -0.44
CA TYR A 112 2.65 21.65 0.61
C TYR A 112 2.21 22.57 1.75
N GLU A 113 1.60 23.70 1.42
CA GLU A 113 1.07 24.66 2.40
C GLU A 113 0.00 24.02 3.29
N GLN A 114 -0.98 23.33 2.69
CA GLN A 114 -2.01 22.62 3.45
C GLN A 114 -1.43 21.52 4.35
N ALA A 115 -0.34 20.86 3.93
CA ALA A 115 0.30 19.83 4.73
C ALA A 115 0.73 20.33 6.12
N ALA A 116 1.04 21.62 6.26
CA ALA A 116 1.39 22.23 7.55
C ALA A 116 0.23 22.29 8.55
N THR A 117 -1.01 22.25 8.07
CA THR A 117 -2.22 22.45 8.89
C THR A 117 -3.00 21.18 9.18
N VAL A 118 -2.63 20.05 8.56
CA VAL A 118 -3.31 18.77 8.70
C VAL A 118 -2.32 17.66 9.06
N LEU A 119 -2.80 16.59 9.65
CA LEU A 119 -2.07 15.34 9.81
C LEU A 119 -2.32 14.49 8.56
N THR A 120 -1.29 14.23 7.78
CA THR A 120 -1.42 13.45 6.54
C THR A 120 -1.33 11.95 6.81
N ALA A 121 -1.91 11.14 5.93
CA ALA A 121 -1.88 9.69 6.03
C ALA A 121 -0.45 9.14 6.15
N SER A 122 0.51 9.68 5.40
CA SER A 122 1.92 9.25 5.44
C SER A 122 2.67 9.66 6.72
N GLU A 123 2.18 10.64 7.47
CA GLU A 123 2.76 11.08 8.74
C GLU A 123 2.14 10.35 9.94
N PHE A 124 0.97 9.74 9.76
CA PHE A 124 0.15 9.26 10.85
C PHE A 124 0.84 8.21 11.72
N SER A 125 1.62 7.30 11.12
CA SER A 125 2.37 6.28 11.86
C SER A 125 3.37 6.87 12.85
N THR A 126 3.82 8.12 12.63
CA THR A 126 4.72 8.83 13.54
C THR A 126 4.11 9.04 14.94
N LEU A 127 2.78 9.05 15.04
CA LEU A 127 2.09 9.16 16.35
C LEU A 127 2.42 7.98 17.29
N PHE A 128 2.70 6.81 16.71
CA PHE A 128 3.03 5.56 17.41
C PHE A 128 4.53 5.26 17.40
N GLY A 129 5.30 6.12 16.74
CA GLY A 129 6.74 5.96 16.55
C GLY A 129 7.56 6.41 17.76
N SER A 130 8.79 6.82 17.52
CA SER A 130 9.66 7.34 18.59
C SER A 130 9.18 8.69 19.12
N ALA A 131 9.38 8.93 20.41
CA ALA A 131 9.07 10.22 21.04
C ALA A 131 9.76 11.40 20.31
N ARG A 132 11.00 11.21 19.84
CA ARG A 132 11.74 12.19 19.05
C ARG A 132 11.06 12.48 17.70
N GLY A 133 10.62 11.44 16.98
CA GLY A 133 9.94 11.60 15.70
C GLY A 133 8.61 12.32 15.88
N ARG A 134 7.83 11.93 16.89
CA ARG A 134 6.56 12.61 17.23
C ARG A 134 6.79 14.08 17.59
N ALA A 135 7.78 14.36 18.45
CA ALA A 135 8.11 15.74 18.83
C ALA A 135 8.52 16.59 17.61
N ALA A 136 9.33 16.05 16.72
CA ALA A 136 9.71 16.73 15.48
C ALA A 136 8.50 17.05 14.60
N LEU A 137 7.53 16.13 14.49
CA LEU A 137 6.30 16.36 13.74
C LEU A 137 5.43 17.44 14.42
N VAL A 138 5.30 17.42 15.74
CA VAL A 138 4.60 18.48 16.50
C VAL A 138 5.21 19.85 16.22
N GLN A 139 6.55 19.96 16.30
CA GLN A 139 7.26 21.20 16.00
C GLN A 139 7.03 21.67 14.55
N ALA A 140 7.06 20.76 13.59
CA ALA A 140 6.81 21.09 12.18
C ALA A 140 5.38 21.62 11.94
N LYS A 141 4.38 21.10 12.66
CA LYS A 141 2.99 21.61 12.56
C LYS A 141 2.75 22.88 13.38
N ALA A 142 3.45 23.04 14.50
CA ALA A 142 3.34 24.24 15.33
C ALA A 142 4.03 25.45 14.67
N ASN A 143 5.20 25.23 14.11
CA ASN A 143 6.08 26.22 13.50
C ASN A 143 6.44 25.80 12.07
N PRO A 144 5.48 25.81 11.12
CA PRO A 144 5.77 25.40 9.77
C PRO A 144 6.88 26.29 9.16
N PRO A 145 7.85 25.69 8.45
CA PRO A 145 8.86 26.47 7.77
C PRO A 145 8.20 27.37 6.71
N PRO A 146 8.81 28.49 6.38
CA PRO A 146 8.31 29.34 5.31
C PRO A 146 8.18 28.55 4.01
N PRO A 147 7.21 28.89 3.15
CA PRO A 147 7.03 28.23 1.88
C PRO A 147 8.36 28.19 1.11
N SER A 148 8.84 27.01 0.84
CA SER A 148 10.00 26.81 -0.04
C SER A 148 9.53 26.56 -1.47
N PRO A 149 10.34 26.91 -2.47
CA PRO A 149 10.01 26.58 -3.84
C PRO A 149 9.76 25.07 -3.98
N PRO A 150 8.82 24.65 -4.83
CA PRO A 150 8.55 23.24 -5.07
C PRO A 150 9.84 22.50 -5.41
N ARG A 151 10.07 21.37 -4.78
CA ARG A 151 11.23 20.53 -5.12
C ARG A 151 11.07 20.03 -6.55
N PRO A 152 12.15 20.00 -7.35
CA PRO A 152 12.10 19.39 -8.67
C PRO A 152 11.57 17.95 -8.58
N LEU A 153 10.63 17.59 -9.44
CA LEU A 153 10.09 16.24 -9.49
C LEU A 153 10.95 15.32 -10.36
N ALA A 154 11.62 15.89 -11.36
CA ALA A 154 12.50 15.15 -12.26
C ALA A 154 13.97 15.38 -11.90
N HIS A 155 14.77 14.33 -12.01
CA HIS A 155 16.19 14.30 -11.69
C HIS A 155 16.96 13.51 -12.73
N ARG A 156 18.23 13.84 -12.97
CA ARG A 156 19.14 13.00 -13.75
C ARG A 156 19.37 11.67 -13.04
N SER A 157 19.78 10.65 -13.76
CA SER A 157 20.04 9.33 -13.14
C SER A 157 21.20 9.37 -12.14
N GLU A 158 22.15 10.28 -12.29
CA GLU A 158 23.25 10.48 -11.36
C GLU A 158 22.81 11.08 -10.01
N ASP A 159 21.69 11.79 -9.98
CA ASP A 159 21.17 12.48 -8.78
C ASP A 159 20.01 11.72 -8.13
N ILE A 160 19.70 10.50 -8.62
CA ILE A 160 18.54 9.73 -8.16
C ILE A 160 18.82 9.12 -6.78
N GLY A 161 17.91 9.36 -5.84
CA GLY A 161 17.93 8.77 -4.51
C GLY A 161 16.60 8.08 -4.17
N PRO A 162 16.43 7.53 -2.97
CA PRO A 162 15.25 6.75 -2.60
C PRO A 162 13.91 7.48 -2.82
N LEU A 163 13.82 8.76 -2.46
CA LEU A 163 12.59 9.55 -2.62
C LEU A 163 12.30 9.87 -4.09
N THR A 164 13.33 10.29 -4.82
CA THR A 164 13.21 10.66 -6.24
C THR A 164 13.00 9.43 -7.13
N TRP A 165 13.47 8.25 -6.71
CA TRP A 165 13.17 6.97 -7.35
C TRP A 165 11.68 6.65 -7.33
N GLY A 166 11.03 6.78 -6.17
CA GLY A 166 9.58 6.59 -6.05
C GLY A 166 8.81 7.54 -6.98
N VAL A 167 9.17 8.82 -6.97
CA VAL A 167 8.55 9.84 -7.84
C VAL A 167 8.70 9.51 -9.33
N ARG A 168 9.87 9.01 -9.75
CA ARG A 168 10.13 8.61 -11.15
C ARG A 168 9.28 7.44 -11.59
N PHE A 169 9.10 6.44 -10.72
CA PHE A 169 8.55 5.14 -11.13
C PHE A 169 7.09 4.90 -10.72
N GLU A 170 6.51 5.70 -9.86
CA GLU A 170 5.08 5.62 -9.53
C GLU A 170 4.18 5.70 -10.81
N PRO A 171 4.39 6.64 -11.77
CA PRO A 171 3.61 6.68 -13.00
C PRO A 171 3.83 5.46 -13.90
N VAL A 172 5.06 4.93 -13.93
CA VAL A 172 5.36 3.68 -14.67
C VAL A 172 4.55 2.52 -14.11
N VAL A 173 4.51 2.39 -12.78
CA VAL A 173 3.73 1.32 -12.13
C VAL A 173 2.24 1.50 -12.41
N LYS A 174 1.70 2.73 -12.37
CA LYS A 174 0.30 3.00 -12.76
C LYS A 174 0.01 2.50 -14.18
N GLN A 175 0.88 2.80 -15.14
CA GLN A 175 0.71 2.31 -16.53
C GLN A 175 0.74 0.76 -16.60
N ILE A 176 1.62 0.11 -15.83
CA ILE A 176 1.67 -1.35 -15.73
C ILE A 176 0.35 -1.90 -15.16
N LEU A 177 -0.19 -1.29 -14.10
CA LEU A 177 -1.44 -1.71 -13.47
C LEU A 177 -2.63 -1.55 -14.41
N VAL A 178 -2.73 -0.42 -15.11
CA VAL A 178 -3.77 -0.16 -16.12
C VAL A 178 -3.75 -1.25 -17.19
N LYS A 179 -2.56 -1.59 -17.72
CA LYS A 179 -2.40 -2.67 -18.71
C LYS A 179 -2.71 -4.06 -18.13
N LYS A 180 -2.20 -4.34 -16.90
CA LYS A 180 -2.33 -5.66 -16.26
C LYS A 180 -3.77 -5.97 -15.82
N TRP A 181 -4.49 -4.98 -15.32
CA TRP A 181 -5.86 -5.13 -14.81
C TRP A 181 -6.92 -4.69 -15.81
N HIS A 182 -6.51 -4.15 -16.96
CA HIS A 182 -7.43 -3.56 -17.96
C HIS A 182 -8.37 -2.54 -17.32
N CYS A 183 -7.87 -1.73 -16.39
CA CYS A 183 -8.64 -0.79 -15.59
C CYS A 183 -8.32 0.66 -15.92
N GLU A 184 -9.17 1.56 -15.42
CA GLU A 184 -8.91 2.99 -15.38
C GLU A 184 -8.60 3.38 -13.94
N ILE A 185 -7.39 3.93 -13.71
CA ILE A 185 -6.96 4.46 -12.42
C ILE A 185 -6.93 5.98 -12.53
N LYS A 186 -7.74 6.65 -11.73
CA LYS A 186 -7.77 8.11 -11.66
C LYS A 186 -6.81 8.60 -10.58
N GLU A 187 -6.02 9.59 -10.90
CA GLU A 187 -5.17 10.28 -9.92
C GLU A 187 -6.04 11.05 -8.91
N MET A 188 -5.61 11.01 -7.66
CA MET A 188 -6.29 11.68 -6.56
C MET A 188 -5.40 12.80 -6.01
N GLY A 189 -6.00 13.95 -5.76
CA GLY A 189 -5.39 15.01 -4.98
C GLY A 189 -5.43 14.73 -3.49
N ARG A 190 -5.15 15.77 -2.68
CA ARG A 190 -5.36 15.69 -1.24
C ARG A 190 -6.83 15.88 -0.89
N LEU A 191 -7.38 14.86 -0.26
CA LEU A 191 -8.71 14.86 0.34
C LEU A 191 -8.60 15.22 1.82
N ILE A 192 -9.56 16.01 2.32
CA ILE A 192 -9.75 16.24 3.75
C ILE A 192 -10.83 15.29 4.25
N HIS A 193 -10.64 14.75 5.46
CA HIS A 193 -11.66 13.90 6.09
C HIS A 193 -12.97 14.67 6.31
N ALA A 194 -14.10 14.00 6.13
CA ALA A 194 -15.41 14.66 6.10
C ALA A 194 -15.81 15.32 7.44
N THR A 195 -15.38 14.75 8.57
CA THR A 195 -15.73 15.21 9.93
C THR A 195 -14.51 15.63 10.76
N ASP A 196 -13.29 15.29 10.34
CA ASP A 196 -12.04 15.68 10.99
C ASP A 196 -11.20 16.55 10.03
N SER A 197 -11.41 17.86 10.07
CA SER A 197 -10.71 18.81 9.19
C SER A 197 -9.19 18.85 9.36
N TYR A 198 -8.66 18.24 10.40
CA TYR A 198 -7.24 18.11 10.67
C TYR A 198 -6.62 16.82 10.12
N LEU A 199 -7.40 15.99 9.44
CA LEU A 199 -6.94 14.72 8.87
C LEU A 199 -7.07 14.74 7.35
N ALA A 200 -6.01 14.35 6.65
CA ALA A 200 -5.97 14.38 5.19
C ALA A 200 -5.20 13.20 4.59
N ALA A 201 -5.55 12.87 3.36
CA ALA A 201 -4.88 11.81 2.61
C ALA A 201 -4.74 12.16 1.12
N SER A 202 -3.68 11.66 0.50
CA SER A 202 -3.44 11.74 -0.94
C SER A 202 -3.13 10.34 -1.44
N PRO A 203 -4.14 9.54 -1.80
CA PRO A 203 -3.92 8.22 -2.40
C PRO A 203 -3.21 8.34 -3.75
N ASP A 204 -2.42 7.34 -4.13
CA ASP A 204 -1.74 7.32 -5.44
C ASP A 204 -2.73 7.12 -6.59
N GLY A 205 -3.90 6.51 -6.32
CA GLY A 205 -4.95 6.37 -7.32
C GLY A 205 -6.25 5.79 -6.78
N LEU A 206 -7.29 5.92 -7.60
CA LEU A 206 -8.61 5.30 -7.40
C LEU A 206 -8.99 4.51 -8.65
N ILE A 207 -9.35 3.25 -8.51
CA ILE A 207 -9.83 2.42 -9.61
C ILE A 207 -11.29 2.79 -9.91
N VAL A 208 -11.53 3.48 -11.02
CA VAL A 208 -12.87 3.98 -11.38
C VAL A 208 -13.58 3.05 -12.36
N LYS A 209 -12.85 2.27 -13.16
CA LYS A 209 -13.38 1.24 -14.06
C LYS A 209 -12.46 0.03 -14.07
N CYS A 210 -13.04 -1.16 -14.02
CA CYS A 210 -12.30 -2.41 -14.14
C CYS A 210 -13.24 -3.53 -14.63
N PRO A 211 -12.77 -4.46 -15.52
CA PRO A 211 -13.50 -5.69 -15.83
C PRO A 211 -13.72 -6.54 -14.56
N HIS A 212 -12.75 -6.53 -13.65
CA HIS A 212 -12.85 -7.13 -12.32
C HIS A 212 -13.65 -6.20 -11.42
N LYS A 213 -14.97 -6.40 -11.36
CA LYS A 213 -15.92 -5.51 -10.70
C LYS A 213 -15.64 -5.32 -9.20
N GLU A 214 -15.03 -6.29 -8.56
CA GLU A 214 -14.60 -6.22 -7.16
C GLU A 214 -13.51 -5.18 -6.92
N LYS A 215 -12.75 -4.78 -7.96
CA LYS A 215 -11.70 -3.77 -7.86
C LYS A 215 -12.22 -2.33 -7.99
N VAL A 216 -13.41 -2.15 -8.51
CA VAL A 216 -14.00 -0.81 -8.68
C VAL A 216 -14.17 -0.14 -7.32
N CYS A 217 -13.78 1.14 -7.22
CA CYS A 217 -13.77 1.92 -5.99
C CYS A 217 -12.71 1.48 -4.95
N ARG A 218 -11.66 0.72 -5.35
CA ARG A 218 -10.48 0.53 -4.50
C ARG A 218 -9.50 1.67 -4.66
N LEU A 219 -8.89 2.06 -3.56
CA LEU A 219 -7.69 2.90 -3.62
C LEU A 219 -6.50 2.08 -4.10
N VAL A 220 -5.48 2.77 -4.58
CA VAL A 220 -4.19 2.17 -4.95
C VAL A 220 -3.10 2.91 -4.19
N GLU A 221 -2.23 2.15 -3.53
CA GLU A 221 -1.00 2.66 -2.90
C GLU A 221 0.20 1.95 -3.54
N ILE A 222 1.10 2.72 -4.14
CA ILE A 222 2.23 2.23 -4.91
C ILE A 222 3.53 2.46 -4.15
N LYS A 223 4.33 1.42 -4.02
CA LYS A 223 5.68 1.50 -3.46
C LYS A 223 6.71 0.97 -4.44
N CYS A 224 7.68 1.82 -4.75
CA CYS A 224 8.84 1.49 -5.57
C CYS A 224 10.10 1.57 -4.70
N PRO A 225 10.43 0.58 -3.88
CA PRO A 225 11.57 0.65 -3.00
C PRO A 225 12.88 0.73 -3.78
N TYR A 226 13.80 1.60 -3.32
CA TYR A 226 15.12 1.77 -3.95
C TYR A 226 16.06 0.59 -3.65
N THR A 227 16.08 0.09 -2.41
CA THR A 227 16.99 -0.97 -1.96
C THR A 227 16.30 -2.14 -1.26
N ARG A 228 15.12 -1.93 -0.68
CA ARG A 228 14.40 -2.97 0.06
C ARG A 228 13.87 -4.04 -0.88
N LYS A 229 13.97 -5.30 -0.49
CA LYS A 229 13.35 -6.41 -1.22
C LYS A 229 11.83 -6.30 -1.20
N VAL A 230 11.22 -6.64 -2.31
CA VAL A 230 9.76 -6.61 -2.54
C VAL A 230 9.14 -7.95 -2.14
N GLY A 231 7.99 -7.90 -1.49
CA GLY A 231 7.20 -9.05 -1.05
C GLY A 231 7.18 -9.22 0.47
N GLY A 232 6.43 -10.19 0.95
CA GLY A 232 6.18 -10.42 2.37
C GLY A 232 4.97 -9.62 2.89
N ASP A 233 4.93 -9.38 4.19
CA ASP A 233 3.85 -8.63 4.80
C ASP A 233 3.93 -7.13 4.51
N VAL A 234 2.78 -6.46 4.54
CA VAL A 234 2.71 -5.01 4.41
C VAL A 234 3.39 -4.36 5.62
N PRO A 235 4.41 -3.52 5.43
CA PRO A 235 5.02 -2.80 6.53
C PRO A 235 3.98 -1.98 7.31
N PHE A 236 4.09 -1.97 8.64
CA PHE A 236 3.11 -1.31 9.51
C PHE A 236 2.87 0.16 9.14
N ASP A 237 3.92 0.91 8.81
CA ASP A 237 3.78 2.33 8.43
C ASP A 237 2.95 2.50 7.15
N TYR A 238 3.07 1.59 6.18
CA TYR A 238 2.27 1.61 4.96
C TYR A 238 0.84 1.14 5.21
N TRP A 239 0.66 0.14 6.10
CA TRP A 239 -0.66 -0.28 6.52
C TRP A 239 -1.41 0.89 7.20
N VAL A 240 -0.78 1.58 8.14
CA VAL A 240 -1.34 2.79 8.78
C VAL A 240 -1.68 3.87 7.75
N GLN A 241 -0.79 4.13 6.81
CA GLN A 241 -1.03 5.10 5.74
C GLN A 241 -2.31 4.76 4.96
N MET A 242 -2.47 3.49 4.56
CA MET A 242 -3.66 3.04 3.82
C MET A 242 -4.93 3.07 4.68
N GLN A 243 -4.86 2.74 5.98
CA GLN A 243 -6.00 2.86 6.88
C GLN A 243 -6.54 4.30 6.91
N ILE A 244 -5.65 5.29 7.01
CA ILE A 244 -6.04 6.70 7.00
C ILE A 244 -6.54 7.15 5.62
N GLN A 245 -5.95 6.66 4.53
CA GLN A 245 -6.43 6.94 3.17
C GLN A 245 -7.86 6.41 2.98
N MET A 246 -8.11 5.18 3.41
CA MET A 246 -9.44 4.56 3.32
C MET A 246 -10.46 5.28 4.21
N GLU A 247 -10.06 5.72 5.40
CA GLU A 247 -10.93 6.50 6.29
C GLU A 247 -11.32 7.84 5.69
N VAL A 248 -10.35 8.61 5.18
CA VAL A 248 -10.57 9.93 4.56
C VAL A 248 -11.42 9.82 3.29
N ALA A 249 -11.24 8.78 2.50
CA ALA A 249 -11.96 8.54 1.26
C ALA A 249 -13.32 7.83 1.47
N ASP A 250 -13.58 7.31 2.67
CA ASP A 250 -14.70 6.42 2.99
C ASP A 250 -14.77 5.19 2.07
N ILE A 251 -13.63 4.56 1.86
CA ILE A 251 -13.44 3.36 1.04
C ILE A 251 -12.95 2.22 1.94
N ASP A 252 -13.41 1.00 1.66
CA ASP A 252 -13.16 -0.16 2.52
C ASP A 252 -11.94 -0.99 2.10
N GLU A 253 -11.37 -0.73 0.91
CA GLU A 253 -10.23 -1.49 0.37
C GLU A 253 -9.20 -0.63 -0.35
N CYS A 254 -7.93 -1.03 -0.20
CA CYS A 254 -6.80 -0.46 -0.91
C CYS A 254 -5.94 -1.57 -1.52
N GLU A 255 -5.63 -1.46 -2.81
CA GLU A 255 -4.62 -2.29 -3.48
C GLU A 255 -3.23 -1.78 -3.10
N TYR A 256 -2.56 -2.48 -2.21
CA TYR A 256 -1.14 -2.27 -1.93
C TYR A 256 -0.31 -2.91 -3.04
N VAL A 257 0.45 -2.11 -3.77
CA VAL A 257 1.27 -2.56 -4.88
C VAL A 257 2.73 -2.19 -4.62
N GLU A 258 3.58 -3.18 -4.64
CA GLU A 258 5.01 -3.03 -4.43
C GLU A 258 5.78 -3.58 -5.63
N CYS A 259 6.64 -2.74 -6.22
CA CYS A 259 7.36 -3.07 -7.45
C CYS A 259 8.87 -2.89 -7.28
N GLU A 260 9.61 -3.95 -7.54
CA GLU A 260 11.06 -3.90 -7.69
C GLU A 260 11.40 -3.56 -9.15
N LEU A 261 11.89 -2.34 -9.34
CA LEU A 261 12.27 -1.85 -10.65
C LEU A 261 13.80 -1.85 -10.79
N VAL A 262 14.24 -2.28 -11.95
CA VAL A 262 15.63 -2.18 -12.40
C VAL A 262 15.74 -1.00 -13.35
N SER A 263 16.64 -0.08 -13.08
CA SER A 263 16.90 1.08 -13.93
C SER A 263 18.27 1.67 -13.59
N LYS A 264 18.66 2.70 -14.34
CA LYS A 264 19.94 3.38 -14.17
C LYS A 264 20.05 4.04 -12.80
N ARG A 265 21.17 3.84 -12.14
CA ARG A 265 21.54 4.41 -10.84
C ARG A 265 22.87 5.18 -10.95
N PRO A 266 23.22 6.02 -9.97
CA PRO A 266 24.50 6.71 -9.95
C PRO A 266 25.68 5.75 -10.16
N GLY A 267 26.60 6.13 -11.05
CA GLY A 267 27.76 5.31 -11.39
C GLY A 267 27.49 4.07 -12.26
N GLN A 268 26.25 3.85 -12.72
CA GLN A 268 25.91 2.73 -13.61
C GLN A 268 25.79 3.20 -15.06
N SER A 269 26.59 2.61 -15.96
CA SER A 269 26.52 2.87 -17.39
C SER A 269 25.60 1.92 -18.17
N VAL A 270 25.39 0.71 -17.63
CA VAL A 270 24.59 -0.34 -18.28
C VAL A 270 23.53 -0.85 -17.30
N VAL A 271 22.31 -1.05 -17.81
CA VAL A 271 21.18 -1.63 -17.08
C VAL A 271 20.85 -2.98 -17.67
N ASP A 272 20.96 -4.04 -16.87
CA ASP A 272 20.53 -5.37 -17.30
C ASP A 272 19.02 -5.52 -17.08
N LEU A 273 18.28 -5.61 -18.17
CA LEU A 273 16.82 -5.83 -18.17
C LEU A 273 16.44 -7.29 -18.45
N SER A 274 17.42 -8.19 -18.51
CA SER A 274 17.14 -9.62 -18.70
C SER A 274 16.28 -10.14 -17.55
N GLY A 275 15.27 -10.94 -17.89
CA GLY A 275 14.31 -11.47 -16.93
C GLY A 275 13.21 -10.51 -16.47
N CYS A 276 13.21 -9.25 -16.89
CA CYS A 276 12.11 -8.32 -16.62
C CYS A 276 10.88 -8.62 -17.49
N LYS A 277 9.69 -8.65 -16.85
CA LYS A 277 8.42 -8.95 -17.55
C LYS A 277 7.86 -7.76 -18.34
N PHE A 278 8.11 -6.55 -17.84
CA PHE A 278 7.76 -5.30 -18.48
C PHE A 278 9.01 -4.44 -18.56
N THR A 279 9.24 -3.82 -19.70
CA THR A 279 10.36 -2.90 -19.89
C THR A 279 9.90 -1.68 -20.66
N GLY A 280 10.63 -0.58 -20.52
CA GLY A 280 10.36 0.67 -21.24
C GLY A 280 11.40 1.72 -20.94
N ASN A 281 11.07 2.96 -21.25
CA ASN A 281 11.92 4.10 -20.99
C ASN A 281 11.14 5.20 -20.28
N VAL A 282 11.82 5.97 -19.44
CA VAL A 282 11.41 7.30 -19.00
C VAL A 282 12.30 8.30 -19.72
N TYR A 283 11.71 9.33 -20.28
CA TYR A 283 12.43 10.37 -21.02
C TYR A 283 12.56 11.60 -20.14
N LEU A 284 13.82 12.04 -19.93
CA LEU A 284 14.12 13.25 -19.18
C LEU A 284 14.35 14.40 -20.14
N TRP A 285 13.54 15.41 -20.00
CA TRP A 285 13.58 16.63 -20.81
C TRP A 285 14.04 17.83 -19.98
N GLU A 286 14.71 18.78 -20.62
CA GLU A 286 15.21 20.00 -20.02
C GLU A 286 14.78 21.24 -20.83
N LYS A 287 14.34 22.27 -20.11
CA LYS A 287 14.09 23.61 -20.66
C LYS A 287 14.44 24.65 -19.61
N ASP A 288 15.31 25.59 -19.95
CA ASP A 288 15.72 26.71 -19.09
C ASP A 288 16.17 26.25 -17.67
N GLY A 289 16.83 25.11 -17.58
CA GLY A 289 17.29 24.49 -16.33
C GLY A 289 16.21 23.71 -15.59
N ALA A 290 14.93 23.74 -16.02
CA ALA A 290 13.89 22.91 -15.47
C ALA A 290 13.90 21.51 -16.09
N LEU A 291 13.74 20.49 -15.25
CA LEU A 291 13.66 19.08 -15.68
C LEU A 291 12.23 18.56 -15.61
N ALA A 292 11.84 17.73 -16.58
CA ALA A 292 10.56 17.05 -16.58
C ALA A 292 10.68 15.60 -17.11
N TYR A 293 9.88 14.68 -16.53
CA TYR A 293 9.74 13.32 -17.05
C TYR A 293 8.61 13.25 -18.06
N GLU A 294 8.81 12.44 -19.09
CA GLU A 294 7.79 11.88 -19.96
C GLU A 294 7.88 10.37 -19.95
N TYR A 295 6.72 9.73 -19.99
CA TYR A 295 6.60 8.28 -19.87
C TYR A 295 6.20 7.63 -21.20
N ASP A 296 5.83 8.45 -22.17
CA ASP A 296 5.58 8.07 -23.56
C ASP A 296 6.61 8.76 -24.46
N GLN A 297 6.91 8.12 -25.60
CA GLN A 297 7.85 8.70 -26.55
C GLN A 297 7.14 9.80 -27.34
N VAL A 298 7.10 11.00 -26.80
CA VAL A 298 6.54 12.20 -27.42
C VAL A 298 7.62 13.28 -27.53
N GLU A 299 7.56 14.05 -28.61
CA GLU A 299 8.39 15.27 -28.72
C GLU A 299 7.76 16.39 -27.90
N ARG A 300 8.59 17.11 -27.18
CA ARG A 300 8.18 18.31 -26.42
C ARG A 300 8.74 19.56 -27.11
N GLU A 301 7.85 20.34 -27.68
CA GLU A 301 8.24 21.58 -28.36
C GLU A 301 8.98 22.54 -27.40
N GLY A 302 10.15 22.98 -27.79
CA GLY A 302 10.99 23.88 -27.00
C GLY A 302 11.69 23.23 -25.81
N TRP A 303 11.69 21.87 -25.71
CA TRP A 303 12.46 21.14 -24.73
C TRP A 303 13.53 20.28 -25.41
N THR A 304 14.62 20.02 -24.69
CA THR A 304 15.71 19.16 -25.15
C THR A 304 15.68 17.84 -24.41
N LEU A 305 15.71 16.71 -25.12
CA LEU A 305 15.86 15.40 -24.50
C LEU A 305 17.29 15.24 -23.98
N VAL A 306 17.45 15.12 -22.65
CA VAL A 306 18.75 15.02 -22.00
C VAL A 306 19.12 13.62 -21.56
N GLU A 307 18.13 12.78 -21.31
CA GLU A 307 18.39 11.39 -20.94
C GLU A 307 17.22 10.48 -21.32
N THR A 308 17.53 9.31 -21.89
CA THR A 308 16.60 8.19 -22.01
C THR A 308 16.96 7.17 -20.92
N ILE A 309 16.04 6.93 -20.01
CA ILE A 309 16.23 6.14 -18.79
C ILE A 309 15.53 4.79 -18.96
N PRO A 310 16.26 3.71 -19.30
CA PRO A 310 15.66 2.40 -19.43
C PRO A 310 15.20 1.88 -18.06
N TRP A 311 14.07 1.16 -18.05
CA TRP A 311 13.57 0.49 -16.85
C TRP A 311 13.01 -0.89 -17.16
N GLY A 312 13.02 -1.76 -16.14
CA GLY A 312 12.37 -3.07 -16.18
C GLY A 312 11.73 -3.41 -14.85
N LEU A 313 10.56 -4.06 -14.92
CA LEU A 313 9.90 -4.63 -13.73
C LEU A 313 10.46 -6.00 -13.44
N HIS A 314 11.26 -6.11 -12.39
CA HIS A 314 11.88 -7.37 -11.95
C HIS A 314 10.90 -8.19 -11.09
N LYS A 315 10.30 -7.56 -10.09
CA LYS A 315 9.37 -8.23 -9.17
C LYS A 315 8.13 -7.36 -8.90
N TYR A 316 7.00 -8.03 -8.79
CA TYR A 316 5.70 -7.44 -8.50
C TYR A 316 5.07 -8.16 -7.32
N HIS A 317 4.56 -7.39 -6.36
CA HIS A 317 3.81 -7.88 -5.23
C HIS A 317 2.56 -7.04 -5.04
N ASN A 318 1.43 -7.69 -4.78
CA ASN A 318 0.16 -7.00 -4.59
C ASN A 318 -0.62 -7.70 -3.47
N LYS A 319 -1.12 -6.90 -2.54
CA LYS A 319 -2.04 -7.32 -1.48
C LYS A 319 -3.22 -6.36 -1.41
N VAL A 320 -4.40 -6.87 -1.08
CA VAL A 320 -5.55 -6.05 -0.73
C VAL A 320 -5.47 -5.78 0.77
N VAL A 321 -5.46 -4.51 1.15
CA VAL A 321 -5.55 -4.06 2.54
C VAL A 321 -6.97 -3.58 2.77
N ARG A 322 -7.56 -4.02 3.87
CA ARG A 322 -8.91 -3.66 4.28
C ARG A 322 -8.91 -2.63 5.38
N ARG A 323 -9.96 -1.80 5.36
CA ARG A 323 -10.18 -0.77 6.37
C ARG A 323 -10.52 -1.41 7.71
N ASP A 324 -9.84 -0.97 8.74
CA ASP A 324 -10.10 -1.33 10.14
C ASP A 324 -10.60 -0.10 10.90
N ARG A 325 -11.93 0.04 10.97
CA ARG A 325 -12.58 1.16 11.65
C ARG A 325 -12.35 1.13 13.16
N ALA A 326 -12.33 -0.06 13.75
CA ALA A 326 -12.10 -0.20 15.19
C ALA A 326 -10.69 0.28 15.57
N TRP A 327 -9.69 -0.06 14.75
CA TRP A 327 -8.36 0.48 14.92
C TRP A 327 -8.35 2.00 14.78
N TYR A 328 -8.97 2.57 13.72
CA TYR A 328 -9.02 4.02 13.54
C TYR A 328 -9.68 4.72 14.72
N ASP A 329 -10.81 4.22 15.20
CA ASP A 329 -11.51 4.77 16.36
C ASP A 329 -10.63 4.75 17.61
N SER A 330 -9.86 3.68 17.81
CA SER A 330 -8.92 3.57 18.92
C SER A 330 -7.81 4.63 18.90
N THR A 331 -7.51 5.21 17.73
CA THR A 331 -6.45 6.22 17.58
C THR A 331 -6.83 7.62 18.04
N HIS A 332 -8.08 7.86 18.44
CA HIS A 332 -8.55 9.21 18.78
C HIS A 332 -7.73 9.87 19.89
N ILE A 333 -7.30 9.11 20.90
CA ILE A 333 -6.49 9.63 22.01
C ILE A 333 -5.13 10.17 21.55
N TRP A 334 -4.47 9.50 20.58
CA TRP A 334 -3.18 9.94 20.02
C TRP A 334 -3.36 11.17 19.13
N ARG A 335 -4.43 11.22 18.33
CA ARG A 335 -4.77 12.37 17.48
C ARG A 335 -5.04 13.61 18.35
N GLN A 336 -5.85 13.45 19.41
CA GLN A 336 -6.18 14.51 20.34
C GLN A 336 -4.92 15.00 21.10
N ALA A 337 -4.10 14.09 21.63
CA ALA A 337 -2.85 14.43 22.32
C ALA A 337 -1.88 15.15 21.38
N PHE A 338 -1.77 14.71 20.11
CA PHE A 338 -0.92 15.33 19.12
C PHE A 338 -1.32 16.81 18.88
N TRP A 339 -2.59 17.07 18.60
CA TRP A 339 -3.05 18.44 18.33
C TRP A 339 -3.04 19.32 19.57
N THR A 340 -3.22 18.74 20.76
CA THR A 340 -3.03 19.45 22.03
C THR A 340 -1.58 19.90 22.17
N ASP A 341 -0.61 19.04 21.86
CA ASP A 341 0.81 19.39 21.89
C ASP A 341 1.16 20.45 20.84
N VAL A 342 0.62 20.35 19.63
CA VAL A 342 0.80 21.39 18.59
C VAL A 342 0.32 22.76 19.10
N LYS A 343 -0.84 22.81 19.76
CA LYS A 343 -1.36 24.05 20.35
C LYS A 343 -0.45 24.58 21.47
N ARG A 344 -0.01 23.70 22.38
CA ARG A 344 0.90 24.05 23.50
C ARG A 344 2.21 24.66 22.98
N VAL A 345 2.82 24.04 21.98
CA VAL A 345 4.05 24.53 21.36
C VAL A 345 3.85 25.90 20.71
N LYS A 346 2.71 26.14 20.04
CA LYS A 346 2.35 27.46 19.50
C LYS A 346 2.22 28.53 20.60
N GLU A 347 1.82 28.13 21.78
CA GLU A 347 1.70 28.98 22.98
C GLU A 347 3.03 29.12 23.76
N GLY A 348 4.12 28.52 23.31
CA GLY A 348 5.43 28.55 23.94
C GLY A 348 5.54 27.61 25.15
N LEU A 349 4.66 26.61 25.26
CA LEU A 349 4.65 25.62 26.35
C LEU A 349 5.36 24.34 25.91
N ASP A 350 5.88 23.59 26.89
CA ASP A 350 6.50 22.29 26.66
C ASP A 350 5.49 21.23 26.19
N LEU A 351 6.00 20.20 25.52
CA LEU A 351 5.23 19.00 25.15
C LEU A 351 4.72 18.29 26.40
N MET A 352 3.54 17.69 26.28
CA MET A 352 3.08 16.72 27.28
C MET A 352 3.91 15.44 27.19
N GLU A 353 3.92 14.66 28.29
CA GLU A 353 4.49 13.32 28.20
C GLU A 353 3.76 12.48 27.13
N PRO A 354 4.49 11.72 26.33
CA PRO A 354 3.87 10.93 25.27
C PRO A 354 2.91 9.89 25.88
N VAL A 355 1.75 9.74 25.26
CA VAL A 355 0.80 8.66 25.57
C VAL A 355 1.52 7.34 25.39
N THR A 356 1.62 6.54 26.45
CA THR A 356 2.26 5.23 26.39
C THR A 356 1.49 4.35 25.40
N PRO A 357 2.13 3.75 24.39
CA PRO A 357 1.44 2.90 23.46
C PRO A 357 0.79 1.74 24.20
N LEU A 358 -0.49 1.49 23.95
CA LEU A 358 -1.11 0.22 24.30
C LEU A 358 -0.35 -0.88 23.52
N VAL A 359 0.40 -1.66 24.28
CA VAL A 359 1.07 -2.91 23.90
C VAL A 359 1.61 -2.92 22.46
N LYS A 360 2.92 -2.88 22.34
CA LYS A 360 3.62 -3.36 21.13
C LYS A 360 3.10 -4.78 20.86
N VAL A 361 2.30 -4.96 19.82
CA VAL A 361 2.09 -6.27 19.25
C VAL A 361 3.48 -6.74 18.87
N LYS A 362 4.03 -7.69 19.61
CA LYS A 362 5.27 -8.37 19.25
C LYS A 362 4.95 -9.09 17.94
N VAL A 363 5.32 -8.50 16.82
CA VAL A 363 5.53 -9.27 15.61
C VAL A 363 6.59 -10.30 15.98
N CYS A 364 6.21 -11.57 15.97
CA CYS A 364 7.10 -12.67 16.26
C CYS A 364 8.28 -12.60 15.28
N LYS A 365 9.44 -12.16 15.75
CA LYS A 365 10.69 -12.34 15.03
C LYS A 365 11.02 -13.82 15.22
N ILE A 366 10.84 -14.62 14.20
CA ILE A 366 11.46 -15.92 14.10
C ILE A 366 12.96 -15.62 14.06
N GLN A 367 13.66 -15.90 15.14
CA GLN A 367 15.11 -16.01 15.13
C GLN A 367 15.42 -17.34 14.44
N ASP A 368 16.01 -17.28 13.26
CA ASP A 368 16.71 -18.44 12.69
C ASP A 368 17.96 -18.65 13.55
N ASP A 369 17.89 -19.56 14.49
CA ASP A 369 19.05 -20.18 15.11
C ASP A 369 19.63 -21.20 14.12
N THR A 370 20.50 -20.76 13.23
CA THR A 370 21.43 -21.64 12.54
C THR A 370 22.84 -21.14 12.83
N ASP A 371 23.36 -21.57 13.99
CA ASP A 371 24.79 -21.76 14.25
C ASP A 371 24.95 -23.15 14.82
N GLU A 372 25.36 -24.10 13.93
CA GLU A 372 26.43 -25.10 14.12
C GLU A 372 26.63 -25.88 12.81
#